data_35ed3490e6de7180149d3cb7128c2d2a
#
_entry.id   35ed3490e6de7180149d3cb7128c2d2a
#
_cell.length_a   1.000
_cell.length_b   1.000
_cell.length_c   1.000
_cell.angle_alpha   90.00
_cell.angle_beta   90.00
_cell.angle_gamma   90.00
#
_symmetry.space_group_name_H-M   'P 1'
#
loop_
_entity.id
_entity.type
_entity.pdbx_description
1 polymer ?
#
loop_
_entity_poly.entity_id
_entity_poly.type
_entity_poly.pdbx_seq_one_letter_code
_entity_poly.pdbx_strand_id
1 'polypeptide(L)'
;MLFPTITFALFFLLVFVGNWLLMPRQGVWKPFMLLASLVFYGWWDWRFVLLLAFSAVANQFFALWIAGMPQRGSGRKWALAVAVAANLGVLGVFKYYGFFVTSVADFLSALNLNADLPLLRILLPIGISFLTFRVLSYVIDVYRGTLRPASLLDFSVYVAFFPYLAAGPIARASEFLPQLRGPRDPRNVDTARAFFLIFGGLAKKMLIADYLATHIVNGAFTTPGQYSSLEVLIGIIGYSVQIYCDFSAYADIAIGISLLLGFELPDNFNAPYTAASVQDFWRRWHMTLSRWLRDYLYIPLGGSRRGSTRTYVNLMLTMVLGGLWHGAGWTFVFWGFLHGAALVIEHARVDRSKDRALVVQRQSRELAAALEVLDEAAPPTDGPGAAGSPLEYDHRPWHGAVWPRIGVFAFVTFAWIFFRSDTFAAAVSVIARLFQSWGTVGAAVTPGVVLAIVVGIGVQYVPRSVWQRGEAGLSTLNPALQGVLLAVGFMLLDVLGPTGPAAFLYFKF
;
A
#
# COMPACT_ATOMS: atom_id res chain seq x y z
N MET A 1 -13.13 -14.64 6.94
CA MET A 1 -12.37 -15.79 6.41
C MET A 1 -10.96 -15.33 6.03
N LEU A 2 -9.94 -16.19 6.15
CA LEU A 2 -8.57 -15.88 5.70
C LEU A 2 -8.32 -16.58 4.36
N PHE A 3 -7.64 -15.92 3.42
CA PHE A 3 -7.35 -16.46 2.08
C PHE A 3 -6.61 -17.81 2.11
N PRO A 4 -5.56 -18.02 2.91
CA PRO A 4 -4.83 -19.28 2.91
C PRO A 4 -5.54 -20.34 3.82
N THR A 5 -6.85 -20.56 3.64
CA THR A 5 -7.63 -21.56 4.39
C THR A 5 -8.55 -22.36 3.49
N ILE A 6 -8.78 -23.64 3.85
CA ILE A 6 -9.73 -24.51 3.15
C ILE A 6 -11.15 -23.92 3.19
N THR A 7 -11.54 -23.31 4.31
CA THR A 7 -12.84 -22.61 4.44
C THR A 7 -13.01 -21.54 3.37
N PHE A 8 -11.96 -20.75 3.11
CA PHE A 8 -11.99 -19.74 2.05
C PHE A 8 -12.04 -20.41 0.66
N ALA A 9 -11.27 -21.46 0.43
CA ALA A 9 -11.27 -22.17 -0.84
C ALA A 9 -12.66 -22.71 -1.21
N LEU A 10 -13.36 -23.33 -0.25
CA LEU A 10 -14.73 -23.80 -0.45
C LEU A 10 -15.72 -22.65 -0.68
N PHE A 11 -15.62 -21.60 0.12
CA PHE A 11 -16.42 -20.39 -0.08
C PHE A 11 -16.18 -19.80 -1.47
N PHE A 12 -14.92 -19.64 -1.88
CA PHE A 12 -14.56 -19.08 -3.17
C PHE A 12 -15.06 -19.94 -4.32
N LEU A 13 -14.97 -21.26 -4.23
CA LEU A 13 -15.49 -22.18 -5.25
C LEU A 13 -17.00 -21.97 -5.47
N LEU A 14 -17.78 -21.88 -4.39
CA LEU A 14 -19.22 -21.62 -4.47
C LEU A 14 -19.51 -20.25 -5.10
N VAL A 15 -18.77 -19.22 -4.68
CA VAL A 15 -18.93 -17.85 -5.22
C VAL A 15 -18.49 -17.81 -6.68
N PHE A 16 -17.40 -18.48 -7.06
CA PHE A 16 -16.91 -18.53 -8.44
C PHE A 16 -17.93 -19.18 -9.38
N VAL A 17 -18.47 -20.34 -9.01
CA VAL A 17 -19.53 -21.00 -9.81
C VAL A 17 -20.77 -20.11 -9.90
N GLY A 18 -21.25 -19.60 -8.76
CA GLY A 18 -22.42 -18.71 -8.72
C GLY A 18 -22.18 -17.41 -9.52
N ASN A 19 -20.98 -16.85 -9.46
CA ASN A 19 -20.61 -15.67 -10.25
C ASN A 19 -20.83 -15.88 -11.74
N TRP A 20 -20.31 -16.96 -12.31
CA TRP A 20 -20.40 -17.20 -13.74
C TRP A 20 -21.79 -17.68 -14.20
N LEU A 21 -22.48 -18.45 -13.37
CA LEU A 21 -23.87 -18.88 -13.66
C LEU A 21 -24.87 -17.69 -13.66
N LEU A 22 -24.67 -16.75 -12.73
CA LEU A 22 -25.57 -15.60 -12.56
C LEU A 22 -25.15 -14.37 -13.37
N MET A 23 -23.91 -14.32 -13.88
CA MET A 23 -23.33 -13.18 -14.61
C MET A 23 -24.23 -12.63 -15.73
N PRO A 24 -24.90 -13.46 -16.56
CA PRO A 24 -25.80 -12.93 -17.62
C PRO A 24 -27.01 -12.18 -17.07
N ARG A 25 -27.42 -12.47 -15.81
CA ARG A 25 -28.58 -11.89 -15.16
C ARG A 25 -28.16 -10.87 -14.09
N GLN A 26 -27.74 -9.68 -14.51
CA GLN A 26 -27.17 -8.65 -13.63
C GLN A 26 -28.05 -8.28 -12.42
N GLY A 27 -29.40 -8.36 -12.57
CA GLY A 27 -30.34 -8.11 -11.48
C GLY A 27 -30.29 -9.13 -10.35
N VAL A 28 -29.82 -10.37 -10.61
CA VAL A 28 -29.62 -11.44 -9.62
C VAL A 28 -28.16 -11.51 -9.20
N TRP A 29 -27.25 -11.31 -10.14
CA TRP A 29 -25.82 -11.39 -9.91
C TRP A 29 -25.32 -10.35 -8.89
N LYS A 30 -25.75 -9.08 -9.00
CA LYS A 30 -25.32 -8.02 -8.07
C LYS A 30 -25.76 -8.30 -6.62
N PRO A 31 -27.02 -8.65 -6.31
CA PRO A 31 -27.42 -9.07 -4.97
C PRO A 31 -26.66 -10.30 -4.48
N PHE A 32 -26.42 -11.30 -5.35
CA PHE A 32 -25.62 -12.47 -5.00
C PHE A 32 -24.20 -12.11 -4.59
N MET A 33 -23.52 -11.28 -5.39
CA MET A 33 -22.14 -10.84 -5.09
C MET A 33 -22.08 -10.01 -3.80
N LEU A 34 -23.08 -9.14 -3.57
CA LEU A 34 -23.21 -8.40 -2.31
C LEU A 34 -23.36 -9.35 -1.13
N LEU A 35 -24.31 -10.31 -1.23
CA LEU A 35 -24.54 -11.31 -0.16
C LEU A 35 -23.31 -12.13 0.13
N ALA A 36 -22.61 -12.64 -0.89
CA ALA A 36 -21.35 -13.38 -0.73
C ALA A 36 -20.30 -12.52 0.00
N SER A 37 -20.19 -11.25 -0.34
CA SER A 37 -19.25 -10.32 0.32
C SER A 37 -19.63 -10.05 1.78
N LEU A 38 -20.91 -9.94 2.10
CA LEU A 38 -21.41 -9.77 3.46
C LEU A 38 -21.17 -11.04 4.29
N VAL A 39 -21.37 -12.23 3.71
CA VAL A 39 -21.05 -13.52 4.36
C VAL A 39 -19.55 -13.62 4.64
N PHE A 40 -18.69 -13.29 3.67
CA PHE A 40 -17.23 -13.25 3.85
C PHE A 40 -16.82 -12.36 5.03
N TYR A 41 -17.36 -11.15 5.09
CA TYR A 41 -17.03 -10.17 6.12
C TYR A 41 -17.61 -10.55 7.49
N GLY A 42 -18.88 -10.97 7.54
CA GLY A 42 -19.58 -11.40 8.75
C GLY A 42 -19.05 -12.70 9.36
N TRP A 43 -18.23 -13.46 8.61
CA TRP A 43 -17.58 -14.67 9.14
C TRP A 43 -16.65 -14.38 10.33
N TRP A 44 -16.06 -13.20 10.38
CA TRP A 44 -15.28 -12.76 11.53
C TRP A 44 -16.17 -12.31 12.69
N ASP A 45 -17.04 -11.32 12.40
CA ASP A 45 -18.03 -10.79 13.34
C ASP A 45 -19.20 -10.17 12.56
N TRP A 46 -20.39 -10.72 12.72
CA TRP A 46 -21.60 -10.28 12.03
C TRP A 46 -21.96 -8.80 12.34
N ARG A 47 -21.57 -8.29 13.52
CA ARG A 47 -21.84 -6.88 13.90
C ARG A 47 -21.19 -5.88 12.96
N PHE A 48 -20.06 -6.25 12.38
CA PHE A 48 -19.37 -5.38 11.40
C PHE A 48 -20.08 -5.32 10.06
N VAL A 49 -20.93 -6.27 9.73
CA VAL A 49 -21.82 -6.20 8.55
C VAL A 49 -22.76 -5.02 8.68
N LEU A 50 -23.28 -4.74 9.88
CA LEU A 50 -24.13 -3.59 10.14
C LEU A 50 -23.39 -2.26 9.92
N LEU A 51 -22.14 -2.19 10.38
CA LEU A 51 -21.30 -1.00 10.16
C LEU A 51 -21.00 -0.79 8.67
N LEU A 52 -20.71 -1.88 7.93
CA LEU A 52 -20.48 -1.84 6.49
C LEU A 52 -21.72 -1.37 5.74
N ALA A 53 -22.91 -1.90 6.07
CA ALA A 53 -24.19 -1.53 5.49
C ALA A 53 -24.52 -0.06 5.81
N PHE A 54 -24.36 0.35 7.08
CA PHE A 54 -24.54 1.75 7.49
C PHE A 54 -23.61 2.68 6.71
N SER A 55 -22.34 2.33 6.61
CA SER A 55 -21.36 3.13 5.85
C SER A 55 -21.75 3.27 4.38
N ALA A 56 -22.23 2.17 3.75
CA ALA A 56 -22.67 2.20 2.36
C ALA A 56 -23.90 3.13 2.19
N VAL A 57 -24.92 2.98 3.04
CA VAL A 57 -26.14 3.82 2.96
C VAL A 57 -25.83 5.30 3.24
N ALA A 58 -25.07 5.59 4.28
CA ALA A 58 -24.71 6.95 4.67
C ALA A 58 -23.89 7.66 3.58
N ASN A 59 -22.90 7.00 2.99
CA ASN A 59 -22.07 7.61 1.96
C ASN A 59 -22.79 7.74 0.61
N GLN A 60 -23.71 6.82 0.30
CA GLN A 60 -24.62 7.00 -0.85
C GLN A 60 -25.55 8.21 -0.64
N PHE A 61 -26.10 8.39 0.56
CA PHE A 61 -26.87 9.58 0.91
C PHE A 61 -26.03 10.86 0.74
N PHE A 62 -24.82 10.92 1.29
CA PHE A 62 -23.93 12.07 1.12
C PHE A 62 -23.61 12.34 -0.34
N ALA A 63 -23.35 11.32 -1.15
CA ALA A 63 -23.08 11.47 -2.58
C ALA A 63 -24.30 12.06 -3.33
N LEU A 64 -25.51 11.57 -3.07
CA LEU A 64 -26.75 12.09 -3.66
C LEU A 64 -27.03 13.53 -3.18
N TRP A 65 -26.85 13.81 -1.88
CA TRP A 65 -27.03 15.15 -1.32
C TRP A 65 -26.09 16.16 -1.98
N ILE A 66 -24.80 15.82 -2.11
CA ILE A 66 -23.79 16.65 -2.80
C ILE A 66 -24.13 16.82 -4.28
N ALA A 67 -24.56 15.75 -4.96
CA ALA A 67 -24.88 15.81 -6.39
C ALA A 67 -26.12 16.66 -6.70
N GLY A 68 -27.12 16.71 -5.77
CA GLY A 68 -28.30 17.54 -5.89
C GLY A 68 -28.07 19.04 -5.68
N MET A 69 -26.85 19.44 -5.24
CA MET A 69 -26.53 20.85 -5.01
C MET A 69 -25.83 21.51 -6.19
N PRO A 70 -26.01 22.85 -6.38
CA PRO A 70 -25.31 23.62 -7.40
C PRO A 70 -23.78 23.50 -7.27
N GLN A 71 -23.07 23.35 -8.39
CA GLN A 71 -21.62 23.07 -8.39
C GLN A 71 -20.76 24.13 -7.69
N ARG A 72 -21.16 25.40 -7.63
CA ARG A 72 -20.41 26.52 -7.03
C ARG A 72 -20.99 27.03 -5.71
N GLY A 73 -21.90 26.31 -5.07
CA GLY A 73 -22.55 26.74 -3.82
C GLY A 73 -21.72 26.45 -2.55
N SER A 74 -21.78 27.31 -1.53
CA SER A 74 -21.21 27.07 -0.21
C SER A 74 -21.79 25.83 0.46
N GLY A 75 -23.10 25.55 0.27
CA GLY A 75 -23.77 24.36 0.78
C GLY A 75 -23.11 23.06 0.36
N ARG A 76 -22.64 22.98 -0.89
CA ARG A 76 -21.93 21.79 -1.40
C ARG A 76 -20.61 21.53 -0.66
N LYS A 77 -19.86 22.58 -0.30
CA LYS A 77 -18.65 22.46 0.52
C LYS A 77 -18.96 21.98 1.93
N TRP A 78 -20.02 22.50 2.53
CA TRP A 78 -20.49 22.06 3.85
C TRP A 78 -20.95 20.60 3.83
N ALA A 79 -21.70 20.17 2.82
CA ALA A 79 -22.10 18.77 2.68
C ALA A 79 -20.89 17.84 2.58
N LEU A 80 -19.85 18.23 1.80
CA LEU A 80 -18.59 17.50 1.76
C LEU A 80 -17.90 17.47 3.13
N ALA A 81 -17.81 18.62 3.82
CA ALA A 81 -17.16 18.70 5.13
C ALA A 81 -17.86 17.79 6.15
N VAL A 82 -19.22 17.77 6.15
CA VAL A 82 -20.00 16.88 7.02
C VAL A 82 -19.73 15.42 6.68
N ALA A 83 -19.73 15.06 5.39
CA ALA A 83 -19.43 13.68 4.96
C ALA A 83 -18.02 13.22 5.37
N VAL A 84 -17.01 14.10 5.18
CA VAL A 84 -15.62 13.82 5.61
C VAL A 84 -15.54 13.69 7.13
N ALA A 85 -16.15 14.63 7.88
CA ALA A 85 -16.15 14.59 9.34
C ALA A 85 -16.85 13.34 9.89
N ALA A 86 -17.99 12.93 9.30
CA ALA A 86 -18.70 11.71 9.70
C ALA A 86 -17.83 10.46 9.50
N ASN A 87 -17.21 10.30 8.33
CA ASN A 87 -16.36 9.14 8.03
C ASN A 87 -15.09 9.11 8.89
N LEU A 88 -14.42 10.26 9.07
CA LEU A 88 -13.26 10.36 9.96
C LEU A 88 -13.67 10.22 11.44
N GLY A 89 -14.87 10.64 11.83
CA GLY A 89 -15.43 10.43 13.16
C GLY A 89 -15.62 8.95 13.47
N VAL A 90 -16.21 8.17 12.53
CA VAL A 90 -16.33 6.72 12.66
C VAL A 90 -14.94 6.07 12.81
N LEU A 91 -14.00 6.43 11.93
CA LEU A 91 -12.63 5.95 12.03
C LEU A 91 -11.97 6.36 13.36
N GLY A 92 -12.21 7.59 13.82
CA GLY A 92 -11.72 8.13 15.08
C GLY A 92 -12.19 7.33 16.29
N VAL A 93 -13.47 7.01 16.34
CA VAL A 93 -14.05 6.21 17.43
C VAL A 93 -13.48 4.79 17.44
N PHE A 94 -13.52 4.08 16.31
CA PHE A 94 -13.12 2.67 16.29
C PHE A 94 -11.61 2.45 16.37
N LYS A 95 -10.80 3.33 15.77
CA LYS A 95 -9.36 3.12 15.68
C LYS A 95 -8.55 3.98 16.65
N TYR A 96 -8.92 5.23 16.86
CA TYR A 96 -8.05 6.19 17.54
C TYR A 96 -8.52 6.58 18.95
N TYR A 97 -9.74 6.23 19.36
CA TYR A 97 -10.26 6.57 20.68
C TYR A 97 -9.31 6.12 21.80
N GLY A 98 -8.97 4.83 21.86
CA GLY A 98 -8.08 4.28 22.87
C GLY A 98 -6.70 4.97 22.88
N PHE A 99 -6.13 5.20 21.70
CA PHE A 99 -4.85 5.89 21.57
C PHE A 99 -4.86 7.31 22.14
N PHE A 100 -5.89 8.10 21.82
CA PHE A 100 -5.98 9.46 22.34
C PHE A 100 -6.25 9.49 23.83
N VAL A 101 -7.14 8.63 24.34
CA VAL A 101 -7.43 8.55 25.77
C VAL A 101 -6.19 8.16 26.58
N THR A 102 -5.45 7.13 26.14
CA THR A 102 -4.20 6.73 26.82
C THR A 102 -3.13 7.80 26.72
N SER A 103 -2.95 8.44 25.55
CA SER A 103 -1.96 9.51 25.38
C SER A 103 -2.27 10.73 26.28
N VAL A 104 -3.55 11.09 26.45
CA VAL A 104 -3.97 12.17 27.36
C VAL A 104 -3.76 11.75 28.82
N ALA A 105 -4.10 10.51 29.20
CA ALA A 105 -3.88 10.00 30.55
C ALA A 105 -2.38 10.01 30.91
N ASP A 106 -1.51 9.53 30.00
CA ASP A 106 -0.06 9.54 30.20
C ASP A 106 0.48 10.97 30.34
N PHE A 107 0.00 11.90 29.51
CA PHE A 107 0.38 13.31 29.60
C PHE A 107 -0.05 13.95 30.93
N LEU A 108 -1.29 13.72 31.36
CA LEU A 108 -1.77 14.24 32.64
C LEU A 108 -1.00 13.63 33.82
N SER A 109 -0.71 12.33 33.78
CA SER A 109 0.12 11.65 34.79
C SER A 109 1.53 12.26 34.87
N ALA A 110 2.15 12.59 33.72
CA ALA A 110 3.45 13.26 33.68
C ALA A 110 3.43 14.67 34.32
N LEU A 111 2.25 15.30 34.37
CA LEU A 111 2.01 16.56 35.06
C LEU A 111 1.56 16.38 36.53
N ASN A 112 1.59 15.16 37.10
CA ASN A 112 1.04 14.77 38.38
C ASN A 112 -0.49 15.06 38.54
N LEU A 113 -1.21 15.11 37.40
CA LEU A 113 -2.66 15.25 37.38
C LEU A 113 -3.27 13.87 37.09
N ASN A 114 -3.75 13.19 38.11
CA ASN A 114 -4.43 11.92 37.96
C ASN A 114 -5.88 12.14 37.49
N ALA A 115 -6.18 11.76 36.26
CA ALA A 115 -7.54 11.78 35.72
C ALA A 115 -7.95 10.35 35.38
N ASP A 116 -9.05 9.89 35.95
CA ASP A 116 -9.66 8.59 35.60
C ASP A 116 -10.48 8.78 34.32
N LEU A 117 -9.82 8.56 33.18
CA LEU A 117 -10.44 8.71 31.86
C LEU A 117 -11.09 7.39 31.44
N PRO A 118 -12.33 7.41 30.90
CA PRO A 118 -13.04 6.19 30.51
C PRO A 118 -12.35 5.52 29.31
N LEU A 119 -11.72 4.37 29.55
CA LEU A 119 -11.11 3.56 28.50
C LEU A 119 -12.10 2.51 28.00
N LEU A 120 -12.80 2.79 26.90
CA LEU A 120 -13.69 1.83 26.26
C LEU A 120 -12.87 0.82 25.44
N ARG A 121 -13.14 -0.46 25.64
CA ARG A 121 -12.57 -1.54 24.81
C ARG A 121 -13.38 -1.67 23.52
N ILE A 122 -13.02 -0.91 22.51
CA ILE A 122 -13.69 -0.92 21.21
C ILE A 122 -13.00 -1.98 20.33
N LEU A 123 -13.77 -2.97 19.85
CA LEU A 123 -13.25 -3.96 18.91
C LEU A 123 -13.05 -3.29 17.54
N LEU A 124 -11.83 -3.38 17.00
CA LEU A 124 -11.48 -2.78 15.73
C LEU A 124 -12.04 -3.61 14.56
N PRO A 125 -12.92 -3.06 13.70
CA PRO A 125 -13.39 -3.76 12.52
C PRO A 125 -12.27 -3.94 11.50
N ILE A 126 -12.08 -5.18 11.02
CA ILE A 126 -11.07 -5.46 9.99
C ILE A 126 -11.35 -4.62 8.75
N GLY A 127 -10.32 -3.94 8.23
CA GLY A 127 -10.42 -3.16 7.00
C GLY A 127 -11.13 -1.81 7.13
N ILE A 128 -11.47 -1.34 8.35
CA ILE A 128 -12.16 -0.04 8.54
C ILE A 128 -11.39 1.13 7.90
N SER A 129 -10.07 1.13 7.99
CA SER A 129 -9.21 2.16 7.38
C SER A 129 -9.31 2.14 5.84
N PHE A 130 -9.32 0.94 5.23
CA PHE A 130 -9.48 0.76 3.79
C PHE A 130 -10.92 1.13 3.33
N LEU A 131 -11.91 0.75 4.11
CA LEU A 131 -13.31 1.12 3.88
C LEU A 131 -13.47 2.65 3.89
N THR A 132 -12.95 3.31 4.92
CA THR A 132 -13.02 4.78 5.04
C THR A 132 -12.40 5.47 3.83
N PHE A 133 -11.25 5.02 3.35
CA PHE A 133 -10.60 5.62 2.20
C PHE A 133 -11.38 5.40 0.89
N ARG A 134 -11.99 4.23 0.72
CA ARG A 134 -12.84 3.96 -0.45
C ARG A 134 -14.07 4.86 -0.49
N VAL A 135 -14.82 4.94 0.62
CA VAL A 135 -16.03 5.76 0.66
C VAL A 135 -15.72 7.25 0.60
N LEU A 136 -14.63 7.72 1.22
CA LEU A 136 -14.18 9.10 1.10
C LEU A 136 -13.81 9.46 -0.33
N SER A 137 -13.06 8.59 -1.05
CA SER A 137 -12.72 8.85 -2.44
C SER A 137 -13.97 8.96 -3.31
N TYR A 138 -14.98 8.10 -3.10
CA TYR A 138 -16.25 8.18 -3.81
C TYR A 138 -16.97 9.51 -3.60
N VAL A 139 -17.16 9.92 -2.34
CA VAL A 139 -17.87 11.17 -2.02
C VAL A 139 -17.11 12.39 -2.53
N ILE A 140 -15.77 12.40 -2.42
CA ILE A 140 -14.93 13.49 -2.93
C ILE A 140 -14.98 13.55 -4.47
N ASP A 141 -14.96 12.41 -5.15
CA ASP A 141 -15.02 12.37 -6.62
C ASP A 141 -16.39 12.80 -7.14
N VAL A 142 -17.48 12.49 -6.43
CA VAL A 142 -18.83 13.06 -6.72
C VAL A 142 -18.83 14.59 -6.48
N TYR A 143 -18.22 15.06 -5.40
CA TYR A 143 -18.09 16.50 -5.15
C TYR A 143 -17.28 17.19 -6.25
N ARG A 144 -16.20 16.61 -6.73
CA ARG A 144 -15.39 17.14 -7.84
C ARG A 144 -16.11 17.11 -9.18
N GLY A 145 -17.20 16.35 -9.29
CA GLY A 145 -17.92 16.14 -10.55
C GLY A 145 -17.24 15.15 -11.50
N THR A 146 -16.20 14.47 -11.06
CA THR A 146 -15.48 13.45 -11.83
C THR A 146 -16.23 12.11 -11.85
N LEU A 147 -17.16 11.92 -10.92
CA LEU A 147 -18.00 10.73 -10.82
C LEU A 147 -19.46 11.13 -10.59
N ARG A 148 -20.39 10.45 -11.27
CA ARG A 148 -21.83 10.54 -10.96
C ARG A 148 -22.17 9.52 -9.87
N PRO A 149 -23.14 9.82 -8.94
CA PRO A 149 -23.60 8.85 -7.97
C PRO A 149 -24.07 7.57 -8.66
N ALA A 150 -23.61 6.43 -8.15
CA ALA A 150 -24.05 5.11 -8.60
C ALA A 150 -25.42 4.75 -7.99
N SER A 151 -26.02 3.64 -8.41
CA SER A 151 -27.13 3.05 -7.67
C SER A 151 -26.66 2.57 -6.29
N LEU A 152 -27.55 2.52 -5.30
CA LEU A 152 -27.19 2.02 -3.97
C LEU A 152 -26.64 0.59 -4.04
N LEU A 153 -27.20 -0.26 -4.91
CA LEU A 153 -26.75 -1.62 -5.10
C LEU A 153 -25.34 -1.69 -5.69
N ASP A 154 -25.04 -0.92 -6.75
CA ASP A 154 -23.70 -0.88 -7.35
C ASP A 154 -22.66 -0.33 -6.38
N PHE A 155 -23.02 0.72 -5.64
CA PHE A 155 -22.14 1.28 -4.61
C PHE A 155 -21.91 0.30 -3.47
N SER A 156 -22.95 -0.43 -3.02
CA SER A 156 -22.81 -1.45 -1.98
C SER A 156 -21.93 -2.62 -2.43
N VAL A 157 -22.09 -3.09 -3.68
CA VAL A 157 -21.17 -4.11 -4.25
C VAL A 157 -19.74 -3.60 -4.29
N TYR A 158 -19.50 -2.36 -4.73
CA TYR A 158 -18.17 -1.75 -4.74
C TYR A 158 -17.58 -1.68 -3.34
N VAL A 159 -18.31 -1.18 -2.37
CA VAL A 159 -17.81 -0.99 -1.00
C VAL A 159 -17.52 -2.32 -0.31
N ALA A 160 -18.39 -3.32 -0.53
CA ALA A 160 -18.34 -4.61 0.16
C ALA A 160 -17.53 -5.68 -0.58
N PHE A 161 -17.07 -5.47 -1.81
CA PHE A 161 -16.45 -6.50 -2.65
C PHE A 161 -15.32 -7.24 -1.91
N PHE A 162 -15.57 -8.51 -1.60
CA PHE A 162 -14.80 -9.28 -0.63
C PHE A 162 -13.31 -9.43 -0.95
N PRO A 163 -12.85 -9.53 -2.22
CA PRO A 163 -11.44 -9.74 -2.50
C PRO A 163 -10.53 -8.64 -1.95
N TYR A 164 -10.96 -7.38 -1.99
CA TYR A 164 -10.15 -6.27 -1.47
C TYR A 164 -10.67 -5.68 -0.15
N LEU A 165 -11.75 -6.24 0.43
CA LEU A 165 -12.45 -5.59 1.54
C LEU A 165 -11.56 -5.36 2.75
N ALA A 166 -10.76 -6.34 3.16
CA ALA A 166 -10.00 -6.31 4.40
C ALA A 166 -8.66 -5.54 4.29
N ALA A 167 -7.85 -5.80 3.27
CA ALA A 167 -6.51 -5.20 3.10
C ALA A 167 -6.02 -5.18 1.64
N GLY A 168 -6.91 -5.36 0.66
CA GLY A 168 -6.56 -5.36 -0.76
C GLY A 168 -6.21 -3.98 -1.32
N PRO A 169 -5.92 -3.89 -2.62
CA PRO A 169 -5.69 -2.60 -3.27
C PRO A 169 -6.84 -1.62 -3.01
N ILE A 170 -6.52 -0.37 -2.72
CA ILE A 170 -7.52 0.70 -2.56
C ILE A 170 -8.03 1.08 -3.94
N ALA A 171 -8.90 0.24 -4.51
CA ALA A 171 -9.54 0.51 -5.78
C ALA A 171 -10.49 1.70 -5.65
N ARG A 172 -10.48 2.60 -6.62
CA ARG A 172 -11.38 3.77 -6.65
C ARG A 172 -12.71 3.41 -7.28
N ALA A 173 -13.74 4.12 -6.88
CA ALA A 173 -15.07 3.97 -7.48
C ALA A 173 -15.04 4.23 -9.01
N SER A 174 -14.21 5.18 -9.47
CA SER A 174 -14.01 5.47 -10.89
C SER A 174 -13.34 4.33 -11.67
N GLU A 175 -12.56 3.45 -11.01
CA GLU A 175 -11.91 2.28 -11.61
C GLU A 175 -12.82 1.03 -11.56
N PHE A 176 -13.62 0.86 -10.51
CA PHE A 176 -14.39 -0.35 -10.26
C PHE A 176 -15.86 -0.27 -10.79
N LEU A 177 -16.58 0.83 -10.52
CA LEU A 177 -18.00 0.95 -10.91
C LEU A 177 -18.27 0.79 -12.42
N PRO A 178 -17.40 1.26 -13.34
CA PRO A 178 -17.59 0.98 -14.76
C PRO A 178 -17.65 -0.51 -15.11
N GLN A 179 -16.95 -1.34 -14.36
CA GLN A 179 -16.92 -2.79 -14.53
C GLN A 179 -18.24 -3.48 -14.09
N LEU A 180 -19.13 -2.78 -13.37
CA LEU A 180 -20.45 -3.28 -12.97
C LEU A 180 -21.56 -2.98 -14.01
N ARG A 181 -21.25 -2.29 -15.11
CA ARG A 181 -22.26 -1.82 -16.07
C ARG A 181 -22.83 -2.90 -17.00
N GLY A 182 -22.18 -4.05 -17.07
CA GLY A 182 -22.63 -5.14 -17.95
C GLY A 182 -22.05 -6.49 -17.56
N PRO A 183 -22.58 -7.56 -18.18
CA PRO A 183 -22.05 -8.90 -17.98
C PRO A 183 -20.63 -9.00 -18.56
N ARG A 184 -19.80 -9.79 -17.90
CA ARG A 184 -18.43 -10.10 -18.36
C ARG A 184 -18.42 -11.44 -19.09
N ASP A 185 -17.50 -11.57 -20.03
CA ASP A 185 -17.29 -12.82 -20.76
C ASP A 185 -16.16 -13.63 -20.08
N PRO A 186 -16.43 -14.88 -19.62
CA PRO A 186 -15.42 -15.72 -19.01
C PRO A 186 -14.24 -16.02 -19.93
N ARG A 187 -14.42 -15.93 -21.26
CA ARG A 187 -13.33 -16.14 -22.24
C ARG A 187 -12.28 -15.03 -22.23
N ASN A 188 -12.63 -13.85 -21.72
CA ASN A 188 -11.72 -12.70 -21.62
C ASN A 188 -10.96 -12.66 -20.28
N VAL A 189 -11.14 -13.67 -19.43
CA VAL A 189 -10.43 -13.75 -18.13
C VAL A 189 -9.03 -14.25 -18.34
N ASP A 190 -8.04 -13.48 -17.90
CA ASP A 190 -6.64 -13.92 -17.85
C ASP A 190 -6.42 -14.88 -16.67
N THR A 191 -6.81 -16.13 -16.88
CA THR A 191 -6.71 -17.19 -15.88
C THR A 191 -5.26 -17.51 -15.51
N ALA A 192 -4.33 -17.47 -16.49
CA ALA A 192 -2.93 -17.75 -16.26
C ALA A 192 -2.32 -16.72 -15.30
N ARG A 193 -2.56 -15.42 -15.54
CA ARG A 193 -2.15 -14.35 -14.63
C ARG A 193 -2.82 -14.49 -13.26
N ALA A 194 -4.12 -14.78 -13.21
CA ALA A 194 -4.83 -14.94 -11.96
C ALA A 194 -4.23 -16.04 -11.08
N PHE A 195 -3.96 -17.20 -11.66
CA PHE A 195 -3.34 -18.31 -10.96
C PHE A 195 -1.91 -18.02 -10.55
N PHE A 196 -1.14 -17.38 -11.42
CA PHE A 196 0.23 -16.95 -11.12
C PHE A 196 0.30 -16.01 -9.91
N LEU A 197 -0.64 -15.07 -9.83
CA LEU A 197 -0.76 -14.15 -8.69
C LEU A 197 -1.20 -14.87 -7.41
N ILE A 198 -2.19 -15.75 -7.48
CA ILE A 198 -2.69 -16.50 -6.32
C ILE A 198 -1.58 -17.41 -5.77
N PHE A 199 -0.96 -18.21 -6.64
CA PHE A 199 0.10 -19.14 -6.23
C PHE A 199 1.33 -18.40 -5.71
N GLY A 200 1.82 -17.40 -6.46
CA GLY A 200 2.95 -16.57 -6.04
C GLY A 200 2.67 -15.81 -4.73
N GLY A 201 1.44 -15.36 -4.53
CA GLY A 201 0.99 -14.76 -3.29
C GLY A 201 1.04 -15.74 -2.11
N LEU A 202 0.48 -16.94 -2.27
CA LEU A 202 0.51 -17.97 -1.24
C LEU A 202 1.94 -18.43 -0.92
N ALA A 203 2.79 -18.59 -1.94
CA ALA A 203 4.20 -18.91 -1.74
C ALA A 203 4.93 -17.83 -0.94
N LYS A 204 4.75 -16.55 -1.27
CA LYS A 204 5.30 -15.43 -0.50
C LYS A 204 4.80 -15.42 0.94
N LYS A 205 3.52 -15.66 1.16
CA LYS A 205 2.91 -15.69 2.50
C LYS A 205 3.46 -16.84 3.33
N MET A 206 3.34 -18.08 2.82
CA MET A 206 3.60 -19.28 3.62
C MET A 206 5.09 -19.62 3.72
N LEU A 207 5.81 -19.59 2.59
CA LEU A 207 7.20 -20.05 2.55
C LEU A 207 8.22 -18.97 2.96
N ILE A 208 7.86 -17.67 2.87
CA ILE A 208 8.78 -16.58 3.19
C ILE A 208 8.31 -15.79 4.41
N ALA A 209 7.13 -15.18 4.34
CA ALA A 209 6.70 -14.26 5.39
C ALA A 209 6.46 -14.97 6.73
N ASP A 210 5.67 -16.04 6.74
CA ASP A 210 5.35 -16.80 7.96
C ASP A 210 6.58 -17.56 8.48
N TYR A 211 7.41 -18.08 7.58
CA TYR A 211 8.67 -18.73 7.95
C TYR A 211 9.61 -17.75 8.67
N LEU A 212 9.87 -16.57 8.10
CA LEU A 212 10.71 -15.55 8.73
C LEU A 212 10.11 -15.05 10.05
N ALA A 213 8.78 -14.88 10.11
CA ALA A 213 8.09 -14.48 11.33
C ALA A 213 8.40 -15.41 12.51
N THR A 214 8.28 -16.71 12.28
CA THR A 214 8.41 -17.74 13.34
C THR A 214 9.85 -18.01 13.72
N HIS A 215 10.78 -18.03 12.75
CA HIS A 215 12.14 -18.49 13.00
C HIS A 215 13.10 -17.41 13.49
N ILE A 216 12.84 -16.13 13.20
CA ILE A 216 13.77 -15.08 13.62
C ILE A 216 13.08 -13.76 14.00
N VAL A 217 12.10 -13.27 13.21
CA VAL A 217 11.62 -11.89 13.38
C VAL A 217 10.90 -11.70 14.70
N ASN A 218 9.96 -12.59 15.06
CA ASN A 218 9.22 -12.43 16.32
C ASN A 218 10.15 -12.40 17.52
N GLY A 219 11.10 -13.32 17.62
CA GLY A 219 12.06 -13.37 18.72
C GLY A 219 12.96 -12.13 18.78
N ALA A 220 13.56 -11.73 17.66
CA ALA A 220 14.43 -10.57 17.58
C ALA A 220 13.74 -9.25 18.00
N PHE A 221 12.43 -9.12 17.79
CA PHE A 221 11.66 -7.93 18.18
C PHE A 221 11.02 -8.01 19.57
N THR A 222 10.63 -9.20 20.04
CA THR A 222 9.96 -9.33 21.34
C THR A 222 10.93 -9.49 22.50
N THR A 223 12.05 -10.20 22.27
CA THR A 223 13.05 -10.49 23.29
C THR A 223 14.47 -10.28 22.75
N PRO A 224 14.82 -9.07 22.27
CA PRO A 224 16.12 -8.82 21.61
C PRO A 224 17.32 -9.19 22.48
N GLY A 225 17.20 -9.10 23.80
CA GLY A 225 18.26 -9.46 24.76
C GLY A 225 18.70 -10.92 24.69
N GLN A 226 17.87 -11.83 24.17
CA GLN A 226 18.19 -13.27 24.02
C GLN A 226 18.94 -13.59 22.72
N TYR A 227 19.08 -12.63 21.82
CA TYR A 227 19.69 -12.80 20.50
C TYR A 227 21.02 -12.05 20.42
N SER A 228 21.96 -12.51 19.62
CA SER A 228 23.18 -11.77 19.31
C SER A 228 22.88 -10.55 18.43
N SER A 229 23.82 -9.60 18.34
CA SER A 229 23.67 -8.43 17.47
C SER A 229 23.46 -8.81 15.99
N LEU A 230 24.13 -9.88 15.53
CA LEU A 230 23.98 -10.40 14.17
C LEU A 230 22.56 -10.98 13.95
N GLU A 231 22.04 -11.75 14.90
CA GLU A 231 20.68 -12.30 14.81
C GLU A 231 19.63 -11.19 14.79
N VAL A 232 19.80 -10.16 15.62
CA VAL A 232 18.90 -9.00 15.62
C VAL A 232 18.98 -8.24 14.30
N LEU A 233 20.18 -8.03 13.72
CA LEU A 233 20.34 -7.41 12.42
C LEU A 233 19.63 -8.22 11.32
N ILE A 234 19.84 -9.54 11.30
CA ILE A 234 19.16 -10.44 10.34
C ILE A 234 17.64 -10.46 10.59
N GLY A 235 17.20 -10.39 11.85
CA GLY A 235 15.79 -10.27 12.20
C GLY A 235 15.16 -8.97 11.67
N ILE A 236 15.86 -7.83 11.73
CA ILE A 236 15.40 -6.54 11.19
C ILE A 236 15.33 -6.59 9.65
N ILE A 237 16.33 -7.16 8.99
CA ILE A 237 16.30 -7.39 7.54
C ILE A 237 15.19 -8.38 7.18
N GLY A 238 15.06 -9.45 7.95
CA GLY A 238 13.99 -10.45 7.82
C GLY A 238 12.61 -9.82 7.93
N TYR A 239 12.41 -8.85 8.84
CA TYR A 239 11.14 -8.12 8.92
C TYR A 239 10.84 -7.29 7.67
N SER A 240 11.84 -6.66 7.06
CA SER A 240 11.65 -5.95 5.78
C SER A 240 11.15 -6.89 4.69
N VAL A 241 11.69 -8.11 4.63
CA VAL A 241 11.23 -9.14 3.69
C VAL A 241 9.85 -9.67 4.08
N GLN A 242 9.63 -9.94 5.37
CA GLN A 242 8.35 -10.42 5.88
C GLN A 242 7.21 -9.47 5.53
N ILE A 243 7.33 -8.18 5.86
CA ILE A 243 6.25 -7.21 5.62
C ILE A 243 5.96 -7.03 4.12
N TYR A 244 6.99 -7.06 3.28
CA TYR A 244 6.83 -7.03 1.84
C TYR A 244 6.10 -8.28 1.33
N CYS A 245 6.60 -9.47 1.70
CA CYS A 245 6.03 -10.73 1.23
C CYS A 245 4.60 -10.93 1.75
N ASP A 246 4.33 -10.61 3.03
CA ASP A 246 3.00 -10.72 3.62
C ASP A 246 1.98 -9.80 2.93
N PHE A 247 2.31 -8.51 2.78
CA PHE A 247 1.35 -7.55 2.26
C PHE A 247 1.21 -7.62 0.73
N SER A 248 2.32 -7.84 0.00
CA SER A 248 2.22 -8.07 -1.44
C SER A 248 1.50 -9.37 -1.77
N ALA A 249 1.66 -10.41 -0.95
CA ALA A 249 0.92 -11.67 -1.08
C ALA A 249 -0.60 -11.45 -1.00
N TYR A 250 -1.05 -10.69 0.01
CA TYR A 250 -2.47 -10.36 0.13
C TYR A 250 -2.99 -9.61 -1.11
N ALA A 251 -2.24 -8.61 -1.57
CA ALA A 251 -2.61 -7.84 -2.76
C ALA A 251 -2.69 -8.71 -4.01
N ASP A 252 -1.70 -9.57 -4.23
CA ASP A 252 -1.65 -10.46 -5.40
C ASP A 252 -2.78 -11.49 -5.39
N ILE A 253 -3.06 -12.11 -4.22
CA ILE A 253 -4.19 -13.04 -4.08
C ILE A 253 -5.52 -12.29 -4.33
N ALA A 254 -5.69 -11.09 -3.78
CA ALA A 254 -6.88 -10.29 -4.00
C ALA A 254 -7.09 -9.93 -5.49
N ILE A 255 -6.01 -9.54 -6.19
CA ILE A 255 -6.05 -9.26 -7.62
C ILE A 255 -6.37 -10.53 -8.42
N GLY A 256 -5.69 -11.64 -8.12
CA GLY A 256 -5.90 -12.92 -8.81
C GLY A 256 -7.32 -13.46 -8.65
N ILE A 257 -7.88 -13.42 -7.42
CA ILE A 257 -9.28 -13.80 -7.13
C ILE A 257 -10.23 -12.88 -7.91
N SER A 258 -9.97 -11.57 -7.94
CA SER A 258 -10.79 -10.61 -8.67
C SER A 258 -10.76 -10.87 -10.17
N LEU A 259 -9.60 -11.20 -10.75
CA LEU A 259 -9.48 -11.59 -12.15
C LEU A 259 -10.31 -12.82 -12.49
N LEU A 260 -10.28 -13.86 -11.63
CA LEU A 260 -11.11 -15.06 -11.81
C LEU A 260 -12.62 -14.74 -11.77
N LEU A 261 -13.03 -13.70 -11.06
CA LEU A 261 -14.40 -13.20 -11.03
C LEU A 261 -14.71 -12.22 -12.20
N GLY A 262 -13.72 -11.94 -13.05
CA GLY A 262 -13.84 -11.02 -14.19
C GLY A 262 -13.66 -9.55 -13.82
N PHE A 263 -12.96 -9.22 -12.72
CA PHE A 263 -12.67 -7.85 -12.29
C PHE A 263 -11.19 -7.55 -12.33
N GLU A 264 -10.83 -6.41 -12.84
CA GLU A 264 -9.47 -5.89 -12.82
C GLU A 264 -9.29 -4.95 -11.62
N LEU A 265 -8.26 -5.21 -10.83
CA LEU A 265 -7.81 -4.33 -9.76
C LEU A 265 -6.43 -3.76 -10.07
N PRO A 266 -6.11 -2.56 -9.56
CA PRO A 266 -4.80 -1.96 -9.75
C PRO A 266 -3.71 -2.72 -8.98
N ASP A 267 -2.52 -2.80 -9.57
CA ASP A 267 -1.32 -3.29 -8.89
C ASP A 267 -1.00 -2.46 -7.64
N ASN A 268 -0.51 -3.11 -6.59
CA ASN A 268 -0.21 -2.46 -5.32
C ASN A 268 1.30 -2.41 -5.00
N PHE A 269 2.10 -3.25 -5.64
CA PHE A 269 3.56 -3.34 -5.48
C PHE A 269 4.27 -3.49 -6.83
N ASN A 270 5.46 -2.88 -6.93
CA ASN A 270 6.32 -2.98 -8.09
C ASN A 270 7.78 -3.03 -7.68
N ALA A 271 8.24 -4.17 -7.14
CA ALA A 271 9.63 -4.37 -6.74
C ALA A 271 10.21 -3.21 -5.89
N PRO A 272 9.63 -2.85 -4.73
CA PRO A 272 9.96 -1.63 -3.99
C PRO A 272 11.40 -1.59 -3.46
N TYR A 273 12.03 -2.72 -3.17
CA TYR A 273 13.41 -2.75 -2.66
C TYR A 273 14.47 -2.61 -3.77
N THR A 274 14.04 -2.43 -5.02
CA THR A 274 14.93 -2.01 -6.12
C THR A 274 15.03 -0.49 -6.26
N ALA A 275 14.30 0.27 -5.44
CA ALA A 275 14.23 1.73 -5.53
C ALA A 275 15.59 2.38 -5.21
N ALA A 276 15.95 3.40 -5.99
CA ALA A 276 17.19 4.18 -5.82
C ALA A 276 16.96 5.52 -5.08
N SER A 277 15.71 5.84 -4.72
CA SER A 277 15.34 7.00 -3.92
C SER A 277 14.11 6.68 -3.06
N VAL A 278 13.87 7.44 -1.98
CA VAL A 278 12.70 7.27 -1.12
C VAL A 278 11.41 7.61 -1.89
N GLN A 279 11.49 8.58 -2.80
CA GLN A 279 10.37 8.89 -3.69
C GLN A 279 10.07 7.71 -4.64
N ASP A 280 11.08 7.05 -5.21
CA ASP A 280 10.90 5.87 -6.06
C ASP A 280 10.37 4.68 -5.25
N PHE A 281 10.80 4.51 -4.00
CA PHE A 281 10.24 3.51 -3.08
C PHE A 281 8.73 3.70 -2.94
N TRP A 282 8.22 4.90 -2.65
CA TRP A 282 6.80 5.17 -2.52
C TRP A 282 5.99 5.08 -3.83
N ARG A 283 6.65 5.16 -4.98
CA ARG A 283 6.04 4.87 -6.29
C ARG A 283 5.86 3.37 -6.54
N ARG A 284 6.53 2.51 -5.75
CA ARG A 284 6.57 1.05 -5.89
C ARG A 284 5.95 0.31 -4.72
N TRP A 285 5.92 0.92 -3.55
CA TRP A 285 5.34 0.40 -2.32
C TRP A 285 3.93 0.93 -2.13
N HIS A 286 2.96 0.01 -1.85
CA HIS A 286 1.56 0.34 -1.57
C HIS A 286 1.01 1.45 -2.49
N MET A 287 1.14 1.22 -3.80
CA MET A 287 0.92 2.21 -4.86
C MET A 287 -0.47 2.82 -4.80
N THR A 288 -1.48 2.03 -4.42
CA THR A 288 -2.87 2.51 -4.33
C THR A 288 -3.06 3.48 -3.16
N LEU A 289 -2.41 3.24 -2.01
CA LEU A 289 -2.39 4.20 -0.89
C LEU A 289 -1.62 5.47 -1.27
N SER A 290 -0.44 5.34 -1.87
CA SER A 290 0.38 6.48 -2.30
C SER A 290 -0.37 7.38 -3.28
N ARG A 291 -1.11 6.79 -4.25
CA ARG A 291 -2.00 7.52 -5.16
C ARG A 291 -3.16 8.19 -4.41
N TRP A 292 -3.75 7.49 -3.42
CA TRP A 292 -4.84 8.05 -2.62
C TRP A 292 -4.37 9.26 -1.81
N LEU A 293 -3.28 9.14 -1.06
CA LEU A 293 -2.71 10.23 -0.25
C LEU A 293 -2.32 11.43 -1.11
N ARG A 294 -1.75 11.20 -2.30
CA ARG A 294 -1.44 12.26 -3.26
C ARG A 294 -2.69 13.02 -3.68
N ASP A 295 -3.74 12.31 -4.12
CA ASP A 295 -4.87 12.93 -4.83
C ASP A 295 -5.94 13.49 -3.88
N TYR A 296 -6.07 12.92 -2.67
CA TYR A 296 -7.10 13.32 -1.71
C TYR A 296 -6.54 14.08 -0.49
N LEU A 297 -5.22 14.09 -0.29
CA LEU A 297 -4.60 14.81 0.81
C LEU A 297 -3.55 15.82 0.32
N TYR A 298 -2.47 15.37 -0.34
CA TYR A 298 -1.35 16.22 -0.72
C TYR A 298 -1.74 17.33 -1.71
N ILE A 299 -2.44 17.00 -2.79
CA ILE A 299 -2.89 17.98 -3.80
C ILE A 299 -3.88 19.00 -3.21
N PRO A 300 -4.91 18.62 -2.44
CA PRO A 300 -5.80 19.56 -1.77
C PRO A 300 -5.10 20.51 -0.79
N LEU A 301 -4.04 20.07 -0.11
CA LEU A 301 -3.22 20.92 0.77
C LEU A 301 -2.39 21.98 -0.02
N GLY A 302 -2.40 21.90 -1.35
CA GLY A 302 -1.67 22.78 -2.25
C GLY A 302 -0.57 22.10 -3.07
N GLY A 303 -0.25 20.85 -2.75
CA GLY A 303 0.79 20.08 -3.47
C GLY A 303 2.13 20.81 -3.48
N SER A 304 2.79 20.87 -4.65
CA SER A 304 4.05 21.58 -4.89
C SER A 304 3.87 22.98 -5.52
N ARG A 305 2.62 23.49 -5.62
CA ARG A 305 2.33 24.72 -6.39
C ARG A 305 2.57 26.01 -5.61
N ARG A 306 2.79 25.94 -4.28
CA ARG A 306 2.86 27.11 -3.39
C ARG A 306 4.26 27.33 -2.80
N GLY A 307 5.30 27.00 -3.58
CA GLY A 307 6.71 27.15 -3.20
C GLY A 307 7.25 25.97 -2.36
N SER A 308 8.58 25.91 -2.21
CA SER A 308 9.30 24.78 -1.62
C SER A 308 8.93 24.55 -0.15
N THR A 309 8.85 25.60 0.68
CA THR A 309 8.49 25.49 2.10
C THR A 309 7.12 24.82 2.28
N ARG A 310 6.11 25.26 1.52
CA ARG A 310 4.76 24.67 1.59
C ARG A 310 4.76 23.22 1.09
N THR A 311 5.56 22.90 0.08
CA THR A 311 5.77 21.54 -0.42
C THR A 311 6.32 20.64 0.68
N TYR A 312 7.34 21.09 1.42
CA TYR A 312 7.94 20.33 2.53
C TYR A 312 6.95 20.06 3.65
N VAL A 313 6.17 21.08 4.05
CA VAL A 313 5.10 20.92 5.05
C VAL A 313 4.05 19.93 4.56
N ASN A 314 3.61 20.02 3.30
CA ASN A 314 2.61 19.12 2.74
C ASN A 314 3.12 17.67 2.66
N LEU A 315 4.38 17.45 2.28
CA LEU A 315 5.02 16.13 2.28
C LEU A 315 5.07 15.56 3.70
N MET A 316 5.56 16.36 4.67
CA MET A 316 5.63 15.95 6.08
C MET A 316 4.26 15.57 6.63
N LEU A 317 3.26 16.44 6.46
CA LEU A 317 1.89 16.17 6.92
C LEU A 317 1.31 14.92 6.27
N THR A 318 1.52 14.73 4.96
CA THR A 318 1.02 13.56 4.25
C THR A 318 1.61 12.27 4.80
N MET A 319 2.92 12.25 5.08
CA MET A 319 3.60 11.06 5.59
C MET A 319 3.28 10.78 7.05
N VAL A 320 3.21 11.82 7.90
CA VAL A 320 2.83 11.68 9.31
C VAL A 320 1.38 11.16 9.45
N LEU A 321 0.44 11.72 8.68
CA LEU A 321 -0.94 11.23 8.64
C LEU A 321 -1.05 9.83 8.02
N GLY A 322 -0.21 9.52 7.02
CA GLY A 322 -0.08 8.17 6.48
C GLY A 322 0.43 7.17 7.52
N GLY A 323 1.40 7.56 8.35
CA GLY A 323 1.87 6.76 9.47
C GLY A 323 0.76 6.49 10.49
N LEU A 324 0.07 7.54 10.93
CA LEU A 324 -1.07 7.42 11.84
C LEU A 324 -2.19 6.54 11.25
N TRP A 325 -2.41 6.59 9.93
CA TRP A 325 -3.38 5.73 9.25
C TRP A 325 -3.03 4.24 9.38
N HIS A 326 -1.75 3.87 9.38
CA HIS A 326 -1.31 2.49 9.56
C HIS A 326 -1.65 1.97 10.96
N GLY A 327 -1.37 2.73 12.01
CA GLY A 327 -1.61 2.28 13.37
C GLY A 327 -1.82 3.44 14.36
N ALA A 328 -2.67 3.22 15.36
CA ALA A 328 -2.92 4.16 16.45
C ALA A 328 -1.79 4.06 17.49
N GLY A 329 -0.64 4.64 17.18
CA GLY A 329 0.54 4.61 18.05
C GLY A 329 1.60 5.63 17.64
N TRP A 330 2.33 6.15 18.62
CA TRP A 330 3.39 7.15 18.39
C TRP A 330 4.54 6.62 17.54
N THR A 331 4.81 5.30 17.56
CA THR A 331 5.83 4.67 16.72
C THR A 331 5.47 4.75 15.23
N PHE A 332 4.18 4.63 14.87
CA PHE A 332 3.69 4.84 13.51
C PHE A 332 3.76 6.30 13.07
N VAL A 333 3.45 7.24 13.97
CA VAL A 333 3.61 8.67 13.72
C VAL A 333 5.07 8.99 13.43
N PHE A 334 5.99 8.44 14.23
CA PHE A 334 7.42 8.63 14.04
C PHE A 334 7.94 7.96 12.77
N TRP A 335 7.46 6.77 12.43
CA TRP A 335 7.74 6.13 11.15
C TRP A 335 7.34 7.03 9.97
N GLY A 336 6.14 7.62 10.03
CA GLY A 336 5.68 8.60 9.04
C GLY A 336 6.55 9.85 8.99
N PHE A 337 6.99 10.36 10.15
CA PHE A 337 7.93 11.48 10.24
C PHE A 337 9.28 11.17 9.58
N LEU A 338 9.87 9.99 9.81
CA LEU A 338 11.13 9.58 9.17
C LEU A 338 11.00 9.58 7.64
N HIS A 339 9.95 8.98 7.10
CA HIS A 339 9.70 8.98 5.66
C HIS A 339 9.41 10.38 5.10
N GLY A 340 8.66 11.20 5.83
CA GLY A 340 8.42 12.61 5.48
C GLY A 340 9.71 13.41 5.43
N ALA A 341 10.58 13.27 6.44
CA ALA A 341 11.88 13.94 6.51
C ALA A 341 12.78 13.52 5.34
N ALA A 342 12.84 12.21 5.05
CA ALA A 342 13.63 11.72 3.92
C ALA A 342 13.15 12.28 2.58
N LEU A 343 11.84 12.32 2.33
CA LEU A 343 11.26 12.92 1.13
C LEU A 343 11.55 14.43 1.04
N VAL A 344 11.46 15.16 2.15
CA VAL A 344 11.82 16.58 2.20
C VAL A 344 13.30 16.80 1.86
N ILE A 345 14.19 15.97 2.44
CA ILE A 345 15.63 16.04 2.14
C ILE A 345 15.90 15.75 0.65
N GLU A 346 15.28 14.73 0.08
CA GLU A 346 15.42 14.41 -1.35
C GLU A 346 14.93 15.57 -2.21
N HIS A 347 13.75 16.10 -1.91
CA HIS A 347 13.16 17.22 -2.67
C HIS A 347 14.06 18.48 -2.59
N ALA A 348 14.55 18.82 -1.40
CA ALA A 348 15.46 19.93 -1.19
C ALA A 348 16.79 19.77 -1.95
N ARG A 349 17.31 18.54 -2.09
CA ARG A 349 18.52 18.27 -2.90
C ARG A 349 18.26 18.46 -4.37
N VAL A 350 17.10 18.02 -4.88
CA VAL A 350 16.70 18.21 -6.28
C VAL A 350 16.49 19.69 -6.58
N ASP A 351 15.81 20.44 -5.71
CA ASP A 351 15.61 21.88 -5.89
C ASP A 351 16.95 22.60 -5.96
N ARG A 352 17.87 22.36 -5.01
CA ARG A 352 19.21 22.94 -5.01
C ARG A 352 20.02 22.58 -6.25
N SER A 353 19.87 21.39 -6.81
CA SER A 353 20.56 20.99 -8.03
C SER A 353 20.02 21.72 -9.26
N LYS A 354 18.71 21.94 -9.33
CA LYS A 354 18.07 22.74 -10.38
C LYS A 354 18.50 24.20 -10.31
N ASP A 355 18.51 24.79 -9.11
CA ASP A 355 18.96 26.17 -8.90
C ASP A 355 20.41 26.34 -9.35
N ARG A 356 21.30 25.40 -8.99
CA ARG A 356 22.69 25.41 -9.46
C ARG A 356 22.79 25.29 -10.98
N ALA A 357 22.02 24.39 -11.60
CA ALA A 357 22.00 24.25 -13.05
C ALA A 357 21.52 25.52 -13.75
N LEU A 358 20.50 26.18 -13.20
CA LEU A 358 20.01 27.48 -13.72
C LEU A 358 21.05 28.59 -13.59
N VAL A 359 21.77 28.66 -12.46
CA VAL A 359 22.87 29.63 -12.26
C VAL A 359 24.00 29.39 -13.26
N VAL A 360 24.42 28.13 -13.45
CA VAL A 360 25.46 27.79 -14.45
C VAL A 360 25.00 28.11 -15.85
N GLN A 361 23.74 27.82 -16.20
CA GLN A 361 23.20 28.14 -17.52
C GLN A 361 23.12 29.66 -17.75
N ARG A 362 22.74 30.42 -16.71
CA ARG A 362 22.73 31.89 -16.78
C ARG A 362 24.14 32.45 -16.98
N GLN A 363 25.12 31.97 -16.18
CA GLN A 363 26.53 32.36 -16.33
C GLN A 363 27.09 32.00 -17.70
N SER A 364 26.74 30.81 -18.24
CA SER A 364 27.15 30.39 -19.57
C SER A 364 26.56 31.30 -20.66
N ARG A 365 25.29 31.72 -20.51
CA ARG A 365 24.68 32.71 -21.46
C ARG A 365 25.30 34.09 -21.34
N GLU A 366 25.57 34.54 -20.12
CA GLU A 366 26.25 35.86 -19.89
C GLU A 366 27.67 35.84 -20.46
N LEU A 367 28.39 34.69 -20.31
CA LEU A 367 29.71 34.49 -20.91
C LEU A 367 29.66 34.42 -22.44
N ALA A 368 28.68 33.71 -23.01
CA ALA A 368 28.47 33.64 -24.45
C ALA A 368 28.14 35.02 -25.04
N ALA A 369 27.25 35.79 -24.39
CA ALA A 369 26.94 37.16 -24.80
C ALA A 369 28.16 38.11 -24.71
N ALA A 370 29.01 37.94 -23.68
CA ALA A 370 30.25 38.70 -23.56
C ALA A 370 31.28 38.33 -24.63
N LEU A 371 31.32 37.04 -25.06
CA LEU A 371 32.17 36.60 -26.15
C LEU A 371 31.65 37.03 -27.53
N GLU A 372 30.31 37.07 -27.76
CA GLU A 372 29.71 37.64 -28.98
C GLU A 372 30.05 39.13 -29.15
N VAL A 373 30.06 39.93 -28.08
CA VAL A 373 30.48 41.30 -28.11
C VAL A 373 31.97 41.48 -28.50
N LEU A 374 32.78 40.44 -28.19
CA LEU A 374 34.20 40.42 -28.57
C LEU A 374 34.41 39.85 -30.00
N ASP A 375 33.45 39.09 -30.54
CA ASP A 375 33.52 38.45 -31.86
C ASP A 375 32.80 39.23 -32.97
N GLU A 376 32.11 40.35 -32.67
CA GLU A 376 31.59 41.30 -33.66
C GLU A 376 32.70 41.96 -34.51
N ALA A 377 33.97 41.58 -34.26
CA ALA A 377 35.13 41.95 -35.07
C ALA A 377 35.55 40.90 -36.13
N ALA A 378 34.80 39.78 -36.31
CA ALA A 378 35.13 38.74 -37.29
C ALA A 378 33.92 38.39 -38.21
N PRO A 379 34.14 38.06 -39.50
CA PRO A 379 33.07 37.88 -40.50
C PRO A 379 32.27 36.58 -40.28
N PRO A 380 31.00 36.50 -40.79
CA PRO A 380 30.04 35.46 -40.46
C PRO A 380 30.34 34.11 -41.12
N THR A 381 30.22 33.03 -40.37
CA THR A 381 30.12 31.66 -40.89
C THR A 381 28.76 31.09 -40.56
N ASP A 382 28.00 30.76 -41.60
CA ASP A 382 26.70 30.07 -41.51
C ASP A 382 26.81 28.61 -41.05
N GLY A 383 26.07 28.26 -40.01
CA GLY A 383 25.86 26.86 -39.59
C GLY A 383 24.49 26.68 -38.91
N PRO A 384 23.72 25.61 -39.23
CA PRO A 384 22.31 25.51 -38.87
C PRO A 384 22.09 25.16 -37.39
N GLY A 385 21.10 25.83 -36.82
CA GLY A 385 20.68 25.68 -35.42
C GLY A 385 20.12 24.33 -35.06
N ALA A 386 20.51 23.84 -33.89
CA ALA A 386 19.96 22.64 -33.24
C ALA A 386 18.82 23.03 -32.31
N ALA A 387 17.62 22.56 -32.65
CA ALA A 387 16.44 22.69 -31.82
C ALA A 387 16.56 21.77 -30.60
N GLY A 388 16.33 22.30 -29.41
CA GLY A 388 16.34 21.54 -28.16
C GLY A 388 15.20 20.54 -28.09
N SER A 389 15.52 19.29 -27.79
CA SER A 389 14.56 18.23 -27.56
C SER A 389 14.00 18.27 -26.13
N PRO A 390 12.75 17.76 -25.91
CA PRO A 390 12.11 17.74 -24.59
C PRO A 390 12.85 16.80 -23.63
N LEU A 391 12.79 17.13 -22.34
CA LEU A 391 13.38 16.41 -21.21
C LEU A 391 13.14 14.89 -21.32
N GLU A 392 14.12 14.19 -21.82
CA GLU A 392 14.21 12.75 -21.84
C GLU A 392 14.48 12.25 -20.41
N TYR A 393 13.62 11.39 -19.91
CA TYR A 393 13.78 10.76 -18.61
C TYR A 393 15.08 9.94 -18.61
N ASP A 394 16.06 10.40 -17.85
CA ASP A 394 17.40 9.80 -17.73
C ASP A 394 17.30 8.33 -17.24
N HIS A 395 17.30 7.41 -18.17
CA HIS A 395 17.54 6.00 -17.95
C HIS A 395 19.04 5.79 -17.68
N ARG A 396 19.50 6.17 -16.50
CA ARG A 396 20.88 5.84 -16.11
C ARG A 396 21.07 4.32 -16.09
N PRO A 397 22.15 3.82 -16.68
CA PRO A 397 22.40 2.40 -16.72
C PRO A 397 22.58 1.84 -15.31
N TRP A 398 22.04 0.67 -15.12
CA TRP A 398 21.97 -0.22 -13.96
C TRP A 398 23.17 -0.15 -12.99
N HIS A 399 24.38 -0.04 -13.50
CA HIS A 399 25.61 -0.17 -12.76
C HIS A 399 25.97 1.06 -11.88
N GLY A 400 25.39 2.23 -12.13
CA GLY A 400 25.65 3.44 -11.34
C GLY A 400 24.76 3.60 -10.09
N ALA A 401 23.77 2.74 -9.86
CA ALA A 401 22.73 2.95 -8.84
C ALA A 401 22.77 1.94 -7.66
N VAL A 402 23.84 1.18 -7.45
CA VAL A 402 23.91 0.16 -6.38
C VAL A 402 23.88 0.82 -5.00
N TRP A 403 24.74 1.79 -4.76
CA TRP A 403 24.83 2.48 -3.47
C TRP A 403 23.56 3.23 -3.07
N PRO A 404 22.89 3.99 -3.96
CA PRO A 404 21.59 4.58 -3.66
C PRO A 404 20.54 3.53 -3.27
N ARG A 405 20.47 2.37 -3.94
CA ARG A 405 19.54 1.30 -3.59
C ARG A 405 19.82 0.71 -2.21
N ILE A 406 21.09 0.44 -1.89
CA ILE A 406 21.49 -0.02 -0.56
C ILE A 406 21.11 1.03 0.49
N GLY A 407 21.37 2.32 0.24
CA GLY A 407 21.00 3.41 1.13
C GLY A 407 19.50 3.51 1.39
N VAL A 408 18.68 3.41 0.33
CA VAL A 408 17.21 3.42 0.46
C VAL A 408 16.73 2.19 1.21
N PHE A 409 17.22 0.99 0.87
CA PHE A 409 16.88 -0.24 1.57
C PHE A 409 17.24 -0.17 3.05
N ALA A 410 18.46 0.28 3.38
CA ALA A 410 18.91 0.43 4.77
C ALA A 410 18.05 1.45 5.55
N PHE A 411 17.72 2.60 4.94
CA PHE A 411 16.84 3.60 5.53
C PHE A 411 15.43 3.03 5.80
N VAL A 412 14.83 2.37 4.81
CA VAL A 412 13.50 1.79 4.93
C VAL A 412 13.51 0.66 5.98
N THR A 413 14.54 -0.19 5.99
CA THR A 413 14.74 -1.26 6.98
C THR A 413 14.87 -0.69 8.39
N PHE A 414 15.60 0.40 8.57
CA PHE A 414 15.68 1.11 9.86
C PHE A 414 14.30 1.67 10.27
N ALA A 415 13.57 2.32 9.36
CA ALA A 415 12.25 2.86 9.65
C ALA A 415 11.25 1.74 10.04
N TRP A 416 11.36 0.55 9.46
CA TRP A 416 10.53 -0.60 9.81
C TRP A 416 10.69 -1.05 11.27
N ILE A 417 11.79 -0.73 11.96
CA ILE A 417 11.95 -1.03 13.40
C ILE A 417 10.82 -0.36 14.19
N PHE A 418 10.54 0.92 13.92
CA PHE A 418 9.48 1.66 14.60
C PHE A 418 8.08 1.17 14.19
N PHE A 419 7.90 0.78 12.93
CA PHE A 419 6.63 0.23 12.45
C PHE A 419 6.27 -1.10 13.12
N ARG A 420 7.27 -1.94 13.43
CA ARG A 420 7.07 -3.26 14.08
C ARG A 420 6.95 -3.17 15.59
N SER A 421 7.52 -2.16 16.20
CA SER A 421 7.60 -2.03 17.66
C SER A 421 6.36 -1.35 18.23
N ASP A 422 5.77 -1.95 19.27
CA ASP A 422 4.58 -1.41 19.92
C ASP A 422 4.86 -0.12 20.70
N THR A 423 6.10 0.06 21.19
CA THR A 423 6.55 1.23 21.96
C THR A 423 7.93 1.72 21.51
N PHE A 424 8.25 2.98 21.81
CA PHE A 424 9.60 3.50 21.61
C PHE A 424 10.65 2.74 22.41
N ALA A 425 10.32 2.32 23.64
CA ALA A 425 11.24 1.54 24.47
C ALA A 425 11.60 0.20 23.79
N ALA A 426 10.62 -0.48 23.18
CA ALA A 426 10.86 -1.69 22.41
C ALA A 426 11.74 -1.42 21.17
N ALA A 427 11.47 -0.35 20.42
CA ALA A 427 12.30 0.03 19.27
C ALA A 427 13.74 0.34 19.69
N VAL A 428 13.92 1.10 20.76
CA VAL A 428 15.25 1.44 21.31
C VAL A 428 15.98 0.18 21.79
N SER A 429 15.31 -0.77 22.43
CA SER A 429 15.93 -2.03 22.88
C SER A 429 16.46 -2.87 21.71
N VAL A 430 15.71 -2.93 20.59
CA VAL A 430 16.15 -3.57 19.34
C VAL A 430 17.40 -2.88 18.78
N ILE A 431 17.38 -1.54 18.72
CA ILE A 431 18.51 -0.75 18.21
C ILE A 431 19.73 -0.89 19.13
N ALA A 432 19.56 -0.78 20.45
CA ALA A 432 20.64 -0.90 21.41
C ALA A 432 21.34 -2.27 21.33
N ARG A 433 20.57 -3.34 21.09
CA ARG A 433 21.12 -4.69 20.95
C ARG A 433 22.08 -4.82 19.77
N LEU A 434 21.93 -4.04 18.71
CA LEU A 434 22.88 -4.03 17.58
C LEU A 434 24.32 -3.66 17.99
N PHE A 435 24.53 -3.04 19.15
CA PHE A 435 25.84 -2.55 19.59
C PHE A 435 26.41 -3.33 20.77
N GLN A 436 25.76 -4.39 21.26
CA GLN A 436 26.12 -5.01 22.54
C GLN A 436 26.76 -6.40 22.44
N SER A 437 26.57 -7.17 21.38
CA SER A 437 26.97 -8.60 21.37
C SER A 437 27.22 -9.14 19.97
N TRP A 438 28.35 -8.81 19.38
CA TRP A 438 28.72 -9.23 18.01
C TRP A 438 29.50 -10.56 17.94
N GLY A 439 29.83 -11.22 19.03
CA GLY A 439 30.83 -12.30 19.08
C GLY A 439 30.37 -13.69 18.62
N THR A 440 29.09 -13.94 18.41
CA THR A 440 28.57 -15.28 18.09
C THR A 440 27.47 -15.27 17.04
N VAL A 441 27.52 -16.21 16.08
CA VAL A 441 26.39 -16.54 15.23
C VAL A 441 25.48 -17.45 16.04
N GLY A 442 24.32 -16.92 16.46
CA GLY A 442 23.35 -17.71 17.22
C GLY A 442 22.58 -18.72 16.36
N ALA A 443 21.87 -19.62 17.01
CA ALA A 443 21.14 -20.71 16.38
C ALA A 443 19.94 -20.26 15.49
N ALA A 444 19.50 -19.00 15.63
CA ALA A 444 18.36 -18.49 14.84
C ALA A 444 18.74 -18.12 13.38
N VAL A 445 20.03 -17.93 13.08
CA VAL A 445 20.50 -17.70 11.70
C VAL A 445 20.69 -19.04 10.99
N THR A 446 19.59 -19.68 10.61
CA THR A 446 19.63 -20.93 9.86
C THR A 446 19.81 -20.69 8.35
N PRO A 447 20.31 -21.68 7.58
CA PRO A 447 20.36 -21.60 6.11
C PRO A 447 19.00 -21.27 5.49
N GLY A 448 17.91 -21.77 6.06
CA GLY A 448 16.54 -21.49 5.62
C GLY A 448 16.15 -20.01 5.79
N VAL A 449 16.52 -19.38 6.91
CA VAL A 449 16.31 -17.95 7.14
C VAL A 449 17.08 -17.11 6.12
N VAL A 450 18.34 -17.44 5.88
CA VAL A 450 19.16 -16.73 4.89
C VAL A 450 18.58 -16.91 3.48
N LEU A 451 18.20 -18.13 3.12
CA LEU A 451 17.57 -18.43 1.82
C LEU A 451 16.25 -17.64 1.62
N ALA A 452 15.38 -17.61 2.64
CA ALA A 452 14.12 -16.87 2.58
C ALA A 452 14.35 -15.35 2.37
N ILE A 453 15.36 -14.76 3.05
CA ILE A 453 15.73 -13.36 2.86
C ILE A 453 16.28 -13.13 1.44
N VAL A 454 17.21 -13.97 0.99
CA VAL A 454 17.84 -13.83 -0.34
C VAL A 454 16.80 -13.98 -1.44
N VAL A 455 15.90 -14.95 -1.35
CA VAL A 455 14.80 -15.14 -2.32
C VAL A 455 13.82 -13.98 -2.27
N GLY A 456 13.39 -13.54 -1.07
CA GLY A 456 12.41 -12.45 -0.92
C GLY A 456 12.92 -11.09 -1.43
N ILE A 457 14.23 -10.83 -1.35
CA ILE A 457 14.85 -9.65 -1.97
C ILE A 457 15.12 -9.91 -3.45
N GLY A 458 15.73 -11.05 -3.79
CA GLY A 458 16.20 -11.36 -5.14
C GLY A 458 15.09 -11.43 -6.17
N VAL A 459 13.92 -11.95 -5.81
CA VAL A 459 12.74 -12.01 -6.68
C VAL A 459 12.31 -10.64 -7.22
N GLN A 460 12.60 -9.57 -6.50
CA GLN A 460 12.29 -8.21 -6.93
C GLN A 460 13.23 -7.69 -8.02
N TYR A 461 14.39 -8.31 -8.19
CA TYR A 461 15.34 -7.98 -9.25
C TYR A 461 15.16 -8.82 -10.52
N VAL A 462 14.23 -9.79 -10.49
CA VAL A 462 13.87 -10.58 -11.69
C VAL A 462 13.14 -9.68 -12.68
N PRO A 463 13.60 -9.57 -13.95
CA PRO A 463 12.96 -8.76 -14.97
C PRO A 463 11.50 -9.17 -15.20
N ARG A 464 10.62 -8.18 -15.41
CA ARG A 464 9.20 -8.44 -15.71
C ARG A 464 8.99 -9.37 -16.89
N SER A 465 9.88 -9.34 -17.88
CA SER A 465 9.83 -10.24 -19.05
C SER A 465 9.93 -11.72 -18.69
N VAL A 466 10.62 -12.06 -17.59
CA VAL A 466 10.68 -13.46 -17.10
C VAL A 466 9.33 -13.89 -16.55
N TRP A 467 8.69 -13.04 -15.74
CA TRP A 467 7.36 -13.27 -15.21
C TRP A 467 6.32 -13.40 -16.32
N GLN A 468 6.34 -12.49 -17.30
CA GLN A 468 5.46 -12.51 -18.47
C GLN A 468 5.65 -13.77 -19.32
N ARG A 469 6.88 -14.26 -19.47
CA ARG A 469 7.15 -15.55 -20.16
C ARG A 469 6.58 -16.72 -19.37
N GLY A 470 6.67 -16.70 -18.05
CA GLY A 470 6.06 -17.72 -17.19
C GLY A 470 4.53 -17.74 -17.33
N GLU A 471 3.88 -16.57 -17.28
CA GLU A 471 2.44 -16.42 -17.51
C GLU A 471 2.04 -16.90 -18.92
N ALA A 472 2.77 -16.45 -19.95
CA ALA A 472 2.54 -16.88 -21.32
C ALA A 472 2.74 -18.39 -21.49
N GLY A 473 3.78 -18.98 -20.85
CA GLY A 473 3.99 -20.43 -20.86
C GLY A 473 2.82 -21.18 -20.20
N LEU A 474 2.31 -20.69 -19.08
CA LEU A 474 1.14 -21.30 -18.42
C LEU A 474 -0.12 -21.20 -19.28
N SER A 475 -0.33 -20.08 -19.99
CA SER A 475 -1.50 -19.85 -20.85
C SER A 475 -1.53 -20.80 -22.08
N THR A 476 -0.40 -21.34 -22.51
CA THR A 476 -0.34 -22.31 -23.61
C THR A 476 -0.75 -23.72 -23.22
N LEU A 477 -0.80 -24.02 -21.92
CA LEU A 477 -1.20 -25.33 -21.42
C LEU A 477 -2.73 -25.48 -21.47
N ASN A 478 -3.18 -26.73 -21.70
CA ASN A 478 -4.62 -26.98 -21.61
C ASN A 478 -5.14 -26.76 -20.17
N PRO A 479 -6.41 -26.40 -19.98
CA PRO A 479 -6.97 -26.09 -18.66
C PRO A 479 -6.83 -27.23 -17.63
N ALA A 480 -6.88 -28.49 -18.07
CA ALA A 480 -6.73 -29.63 -17.17
C ALA A 480 -5.31 -29.70 -16.59
N LEU A 481 -4.28 -29.47 -17.44
CA LEU A 481 -2.89 -29.44 -17.00
C LEU A 481 -2.59 -28.24 -16.11
N GLN A 482 -3.16 -27.06 -16.41
CA GLN A 482 -3.10 -25.89 -15.52
C GLN A 482 -3.66 -26.25 -14.12
N GLY A 483 -4.83 -26.90 -14.08
CA GLY A 483 -5.46 -27.36 -12.83
C GLY A 483 -4.60 -28.35 -12.04
N VAL A 484 -3.97 -29.32 -12.73
CA VAL A 484 -3.05 -30.29 -12.11
C VAL A 484 -1.82 -29.58 -11.53
N LEU A 485 -1.19 -28.70 -12.28
CA LEU A 485 -0.02 -27.95 -11.82
C LEU A 485 -0.35 -27.09 -10.58
N LEU A 486 -1.52 -26.49 -10.57
CA LEU A 486 -2.01 -25.74 -9.42
C LEU A 486 -2.25 -26.64 -8.20
N ALA A 487 -2.94 -27.76 -8.39
CA ALA A 487 -3.18 -28.72 -7.31
C ALA A 487 -1.86 -29.23 -6.71
N VAL A 488 -0.90 -29.61 -7.53
CA VAL A 488 0.44 -30.02 -7.08
C VAL A 488 1.15 -28.86 -6.37
N GLY A 489 1.07 -27.64 -6.91
CA GLY A 489 1.62 -26.45 -6.27
C GLY A 489 1.02 -26.19 -4.90
N PHE A 490 -0.31 -26.27 -4.75
CA PHE A 490 -0.98 -26.13 -3.47
C PHE A 490 -0.58 -27.23 -2.47
N MET A 491 -0.49 -28.50 -2.91
CA MET A 491 0.00 -29.59 -2.07
C MET A 491 1.43 -29.34 -1.59
N LEU A 492 2.31 -28.85 -2.45
CA LEU A 492 3.68 -28.48 -2.06
C LEU A 492 3.70 -27.33 -1.06
N LEU A 493 2.84 -26.33 -1.22
CA LEU A 493 2.72 -25.22 -0.26
C LEU A 493 2.20 -25.69 1.10
N ASP A 494 1.26 -26.63 1.11
CA ASP A 494 0.71 -27.22 2.34
C ASP A 494 1.76 -28.05 3.09
N VAL A 495 2.55 -28.84 2.37
CA VAL A 495 3.62 -29.67 2.94
C VAL A 495 4.82 -28.85 3.43
N LEU A 496 5.21 -27.81 2.68
CA LEU A 496 6.39 -27.00 2.99
C LEU A 496 6.07 -25.81 3.88
N GLY A 497 4.81 -25.40 3.96
CA GLY A 497 4.36 -24.27 4.77
C GLY A 497 4.27 -24.62 6.27
N PRO A 498 4.24 -23.61 7.15
CA PRO A 498 4.04 -23.81 8.57
C PRO A 498 2.63 -24.36 8.84
N THR A 499 2.50 -25.19 9.87
CA THR A 499 1.21 -25.75 10.33
C THR A 499 0.29 -24.63 10.83
N GLY A 500 -0.71 -24.29 10.02
CA GLY A 500 -1.70 -23.26 10.28
C GLY A 500 -1.26 -21.86 9.80
N PRO A 501 -2.00 -21.25 8.83
CA PRO A 501 -1.63 -19.95 8.29
C PRO A 501 -1.80 -18.85 9.35
N ALA A 502 -0.76 -18.06 9.57
CA ALA A 502 -0.84 -16.88 10.41
C ALA A 502 -1.74 -15.81 9.74
N ALA A 503 -2.48 -15.04 10.55
CA ALA A 503 -3.19 -13.88 10.05
C ALA A 503 -2.23 -12.90 9.37
N PHE A 504 -2.69 -12.23 8.30
CA PHE A 504 -1.88 -11.19 7.65
C PHE A 504 -1.55 -10.06 8.63
N LEU A 505 -0.34 -9.51 8.54
CA LEU A 505 0.15 -8.44 9.43
C LEU A 505 -0.82 -7.26 9.51
N TYR A 506 -1.42 -6.88 8.38
CA TYR A 506 -2.37 -5.76 8.31
C TYR A 506 -3.68 -5.96 9.08
N PHE A 507 -3.96 -7.14 9.58
CA PHE A 507 -5.12 -7.36 10.47
C PHE A 507 -4.82 -7.02 11.93
N LYS A 508 -3.55 -6.72 12.25
CA LYS A 508 -3.13 -6.31 13.60
C LYS A 508 -3.13 -4.78 13.78
N PHE A 509 -3.27 -4.00 12.71
CA PHE A 509 -3.15 -2.53 12.70
C PHE A 509 -4.46 -1.79 12.45
#